data_0b57f19d75aecd78db06857c7c93b8ad
#
_entry.id   0b57f19d75aecd78db06857c7c93b8ad
#
_cell.length_a   1.000
_cell.length_b   1.000
_cell.length_c   1.000
_cell.angle_alpha   90.00
_cell.angle_beta   90.00
_cell.angle_gamma   90.00
#
_symmetry.space_group_name_H-M   'P 1'
#
loop_
_entity.id
_entity.type
_entity.pdbx_description
1 polymer ?
#
loop_
_entity_poly.entity_id
_entity_poly.type
_entity_poly.pdbx_seq_one_letter_code
_entity_poly.pdbx_strand_id
1 'polypeptide(L)'
;MSCPANRRPPGSSPASRRKSLFDYAIPYWRRLTLVLALSLVSTALSLAVPYLVKDLVNRALLGRDWHALLVIMGLFLAITLAGFALNMASGLRYTSVSAEILFDMRLALYRHLQQLSPRFYARTRMGEIMSRINNDIGEIQRIAAETALAWVGNVLFLAGSAIMLLYLDARLFLLSVALLPASVWALSHYRNRLEGKVATLREASADIGNFLIETLQGVKLVVTSNAQGREVRRFREKNDTFIRALMSMQLLSYLSGGLPGLILSGSTLLVFLYGGRQVIQGSLSLGAFVAFLAYQMRLFPPIQALMGLYTSLATARVSLARVDQIFDTAPEVREAEGARTLTEVHGHVSFESVSFSFDRNGPVLDGVDFEVRAGETLAVVGPSGSGKSTIADLLLRLFDPDSGVVRLDGHDLRGVRLEDLRRHVVLVDQEPFVFHATIAENLRYARPDASDRDLEDAARAAGIAAFIAGLPLQYQTQVGERGTALSAGERQRIALARAFLANPAVLVLDEPTASLDPVSERAVIAGYEAVMKGRTTILITHRLELACQADRIIVLDGAAIAESGTPDELQSRVGTFARLFARAAVT
;
A
#
# COMPACT_ATOMS: atom_id res chain seq x y z
N MET A 1 24.25 -1.52 -40.93
CA MET A 1 24.14 -0.21 -40.27
C MET A 1 23.99 -0.44 -38.80
N SER A 2 25.05 -0.21 -38.04
CA SER A 2 25.23 -0.57 -36.63
C SER A 2 24.53 0.44 -35.70
N CYS A 3 23.75 -0.08 -34.75
CA CYS A 3 23.19 0.66 -33.61
C CYS A 3 24.32 1.16 -32.69
N PRO A 4 24.30 2.40 -32.20
CA PRO A 4 25.26 2.86 -31.22
C PRO A 4 24.89 2.37 -29.80
N ALA A 5 25.94 1.88 -29.13
CA ALA A 5 25.92 1.38 -27.76
C ALA A 5 25.44 2.42 -26.75
N ASN A 6 24.55 1.99 -25.88
CA ASN A 6 24.01 2.69 -24.72
C ASN A 6 25.14 2.95 -23.70
N ARG A 7 25.69 4.18 -23.66
CA ARG A 7 26.65 4.61 -22.63
C ARG A 7 25.87 4.91 -21.34
N ARG A 8 26.07 4.11 -20.32
CA ARG A 8 25.65 4.42 -18.94
C ARG A 8 26.39 5.68 -18.45
N PRO A 9 25.73 6.61 -17.75
CA PRO A 9 26.41 7.73 -17.13
C PRO A 9 27.31 7.23 -15.98
N PRO A 10 28.49 7.82 -15.78
CA PRO A 10 29.36 7.49 -14.66
C PRO A 10 28.84 8.15 -13.39
N GLY A 11 28.60 7.36 -12.34
CA GLY A 11 28.24 7.86 -11.01
C GLY A 11 27.06 7.15 -10.34
N SER A 12 26.87 5.86 -10.57
CA SER A 12 25.98 5.09 -9.71
C SER A 12 26.75 4.70 -8.43
N SER A 13 26.47 5.41 -7.33
CA SER A 13 26.77 4.94 -5.98
C SER A 13 26.17 3.53 -5.78
N PRO A 14 26.73 2.69 -4.87
CA PRO A 14 26.29 1.31 -4.71
C PRO A 14 24.80 1.30 -4.42
N ALA A 15 24.03 0.77 -5.38
CA ALA A 15 22.60 0.52 -5.23
C ALA A 15 22.38 -0.12 -3.84
N SER A 16 21.55 0.49 -3.03
CA SER A 16 21.10 -0.09 -1.77
C SER A 16 20.75 -1.55 -2.06
N ARG A 17 21.49 -2.48 -1.45
CA ARG A 17 21.31 -3.92 -1.65
C ARG A 17 19.81 -4.20 -1.59
N ARG A 18 19.23 -4.67 -2.69
CA ARG A 18 17.85 -5.14 -2.72
C ARG A 18 17.66 -6.03 -1.50
N LYS A 19 16.90 -5.57 -0.53
CA LYS A 19 16.54 -6.43 0.59
C LYS A 19 15.65 -7.51 0.00
N SER A 20 16.17 -8.72 -0.09
CA SER A 20 15.39 -9.90 -0.41
C SER A 20 14.30 -10.06 0.66
N LEU A 21 13.18 -10.69 0.32
CA LEU A 21 12.17 -11.10 1.31
C LEU A 21 12.77 -11.78 2.54
N PHE A 22 13.81 -12.57 2.33
CA PHE A 22 14.54 -13.26 3.39
C PHE A 22 15.25 -12.28 4.35
N ASP A 23 15.65 -11.09 3.88
CA ASP A 23 16.32 -10.10 4.73
C ASP A 23 15.40 -9.56 5.83
N TYR A 24 14.08 -9.55 5.61
CA TYR A 24 13.10 -9.21 6.65
C TYR A 24 12.84 -10.36 7.63
N ALA A 25 13.05 -11.60 7.23
CA ALA A 25 12.90 -12.76 8.09
C ALA A 25 14.17 -13.08 8.90
N ILE A 26 15.36 -12.73 8.38
CA ILE A 26 16.66 -12.99 9.02
C ILE A 26 16.74 -12.47 10.48
N PRO A 27 16.29 -11.25 10.84
CA PRO A 27 16.36 -10.78 12.22
C PRO A 27 15.59 -11.68 13.21
N TYR A 28 14.58 -12.41 12.71
CA TYR A 28 13.68 -13.25 13.51
C TYR A 28 14.05 -14.73 13.50
N TRP A 29 15.19 -15.14 12.91
CA TRP A 29 15.56 -16.54 12.70
C TRP A 29 15.53 -17.38 13.99
N ARG A 30 15.99 -16.84 15.15
CA ARG A 30 15.98 -17.56 16.44
C ARG A 30 14.55 -17.86 16.92
N ARG A 31 13.62 -16.93 16.71
CA ARG A 31 12.21 -17.12 17.09
C ARG A 31 11.53 -18.10 16.12
N LEU A 32 11.85 -18.03 14.82
CA LEU A 32 11.34 -18.96 13.80
C LEU A 32 11.86 -20.39 14.04
N THR A 33 13.12 -20.57 14.41
CA THR A 33 13.66 -21.90 14.77
C THR A 33 13.00 -22.48 16.01
N LEU A 34 12.68 -21.68 17.01
CA LEU A 34 11.92 -22.13 18.17
C LEU A 34 10.50 -22.58 17.79
N VAL A 35 9.81 -21.81 16.95
CA VAL A 35 8.48 -22.17 16.43
C VAL A 35 8.55 -23.49 15.65
N LEU A 36 9.57 -23.65 14.80
CA LEU A 36 9.83 -24.89 14.05
C LEU A 36 10.06 -26.06 15.01
N ALA A 37 10.92 -25.91 16.02
CA ALA A 37 11.20 -26.96 16.99
C ALA A 37 9.93 -27.40 17.75
N LEU A 38 9.11 -26.45 18.23
CA LEU A 38 7.83 -26.75 18.88
C LEU A 38 6.87 -27.48 17.94
N SER A 39 6.78 -27.06 16.67
CA SER A 39 5.96 -27.70 15.65
C SER A 39 6.43 -29.13 15.34
N LEU A 40 7.75 -29.34 15.24
CA LEU A 40 8.32 -30.66 15.01
C LEU A 40 8.05 -31.64 16.18
N VAL A 41 8.19 -31.16 17.41
CA VAL A 41 7.86 -31.99 18.61
C VAL A 41 6.36 -32.31 18.63
N SER A 42 5.49 -31.34 18.34
CA SER A 42 4.05 -31.59 18.23
C SER A 42 3.71 -32.62 17.14
N THR A 43 4.39 -32.54 15.98
CA THR A 43 4.24 -33.50 14.88
C THR A 43 4.69 -34.91 15.30
N ALA A 44 5.83 -35.02 15.97
CA ALA A 44 6.32 -36.28 16.48
C ALA A 44 5.37 -36.94 17.51
N LEU A 45 4.80 -36.12 18.42
CA LEU A 45 3.80 -36.61 19.36
C LEU A 45 2.54 -37.10 18.64
N SER A 46 2.10 -36.38 17.58
CA SER A 46 0.91 -36.77 16.81
C SER A 46 1.08 -38.10 16.06
N LEU A 47 2.34 -38.45 15.68
CA LEU A 47 2.68 -39.73 15.08
C LEU A 47 2.59 -40.91 16.08
N ALA A 48 2.78 -40.68 17.37
CA ALA A 48 2.66 -41.72 18.39
C ALA A 48 1.21 -42.15 18.65
N VAL A 49 0.23 -41.29 18.38
CA VAL A 49 -1.17 -41.54 18.69
C VAL A 49 -1.74 -42.83 18.05
N PRO A 50 -1.59 -43.06 16.70
CA PRO A 50 -2.10 -44.30 16.10
C PRO A 50 -1.39 -45.58 16.62
N TYR A 51 -0.11 -45.47 17.02
CA TYR A 51 0.60 -46.59 17.61
C TYR A 51 0.05 -46.98 18.99
N LEU A 52 -0.34 -45.99 19.81
CA LEU A 52 -1.02 -46.26 21.09
C LEU A 52 -2.37 -46.95 20.89
N VAL A 53 -3.08 -46.68 19.79
CA VAL A 53 -4.31 -47.39 19.45
C VAL A 53 -4.04 -48.90 19.22
N LYS A 54 -2.90 -49.24 18.62
CA LYS A 54 -2.48 -50.66 18.51
C LYS A 54 -2.39 -51.33 19.87
N ASP A 55 -1.69 -50.72 20.82
CA ASP A 55 -1.51 -51.28 22.17
C ASP A 55 -2.83 -51.28 22.96
N LEU A 56 -3.66 -50.27 22.77
CA LEU A 56 -5.01 -50.22 23.34
C LEU A 56 -5.83 -51.43 22.91
N VAL A 57 -5.86 -51.74 21.61
CA VAL A 57 -6.65 -52.88 21.11
C VAL A 57 -6.05 -54.19 21.55
N ASN A 58 -4.74 -54.40 21.38
CA ASN A 58 -4.11 -55.71 21.61
C ASN A 58 -3.94 -56.03 23.10
N ARG A 59 -3.46 -55.06 23.91
CA ARG A 59 -3.11 -55.32 25.33
C ARG A 59 -4.31 -55.10 26.24
N ALA A 60 -4.98 -53.97 26.09
CA ALA A 60 -6.06 -53.63 27.00
C ALA A 60 -7.38 -54.34 26.67
N LEU A 61 -7.88 -54.21 25.40
CA LEU A 61 -9.18 -54.75 25.04
C LEU A 61 -9.15 -56.28 24.85
N LEU A 62 -8.28 -56.79 23.98
CA LEU A 62 -8.17 -58.23 23.72
C LEU A 62 -7.55 -58.98 24.89
N GLY A 63 -6.55 -58.37 25.56
CA GLY A 63 -5.92 -58.90 26.77
C GLY A 63 -6.80 -58.81 28.03
N ARG A 64 -7.94 -58.08 27.97
CA ARG A 64 -8.87 -57.82 29.11
C ARG A 64 -8.16 -57.26 30.34
N ASP A 65 -7.11 -56.44 30.09
CA ASP A 65 -6.28 -55.83 31.14
C ASP A 65 -6.77 -54.38 31.42
N TRP A 66 -7.48 -54.24 32.55
CA TRP A 66 -8.02 -52.95 33.00
C TRP A 66 -6.93 -51.94 33.36
N HIS A 67 -5.82 -52.43 33.95
CA HIS A 67 -4.69 -51.55 34.30
C HIS A 67 -4.00 -51.00 33.04
N ALA A 68 -3.74 -51.87 32.06
CA ALA A 68 -3.21 -51.44 30.76
C ALA A 68 -4.13 -50.40 30.07
N LEU A 69 -5.46 -50.59 30.17
CA LEU A 69 -6.42 -49.62 29.62
C LEU A 69 -6.25 -48.24 30.25
N LEU A 70 -6.20 -48.16 31.60
CA LEU A 70 -6.05 -46.88 32.29
C LEU A 70 -4.73 -46.17 31.98
N VAL A 71 -3.63 -46.92 31.92
CA VAL A 71 -2.29 -46.39 31.58
C VAL A 71 -2.27 -45.85 30.14
N ILE A 72 -2.78 -46.60 29.16
CA ILE A 72 -2.81 -46.19 27.76
C ILE A 72 -3.72 -44.97 27.57
N MET A 73 -4.89 -44.92 28.23
CA MET A 73 -5.80 -43.77 28.19
C MET A 73 -5.17 -42.53 28.83
N GLY A 74 -4.48 -42.70 29.97
CA GLY A 74 -3.72 -41.61 30.60
C GLY A 74 -2.61 -41.06 29.69
N LEU A 75 -1.85 -41.96 29.04
CA LEU A 75 -0.82 -41.57 28.08
C LEU A 75 -1.40 -40.89 26.83
N PHE A 76 -2.52 -41.41 26.32
CA PHE A 76 -3.24 -40.80 25.19
C PHE A 76 -3.69 -39.38 25.53
N LEU A 77 -4.31 -39.19 26.72
CA LEU A 77 -4.71 -37.89 27.21
C LEU A 77 -3.52 -36.92 27.36
N ALA A 78 -2.44 -37.41 27.99
CA ALA A 78 -1.21 -36.64 28.20
C ALA A 78 -0.59 -36.16 26.86
N ILE A 79 -0.47 -37.07 25.87
CA ILE A 79 0.04 -36.75 24.53
C ILE A 79 -0.89 -35.77 23.82
N THR A 80 -2.21 -35.92 23.93
CA THR A 80 -3.18 -35.03 23.32
C THR A 80 -3.10 -33.62 23.93
N LEU A 81 -3.06 -33.51 25.26
CA LEU A 81 -2.91 -32.24 25.97
C LEU A 81 -1.56 -31.57 25.69
N ALA A 82 -0.46 -32.34 25.71
CA ALA A 82 0.86 -31.82 25.37
C ALA A 82 0.93 -31.34 23.91
N GLY A 83 0.39 -32.11 22.98
CA GLY A 83 0.31 -31.75 21.57
C GLY A 83 -0.53 -30.48 21.35
N PHE A 84 -1.65 -30.35 22.03
CA PHE A 84 -2.48 -29.15 22.00
C PHE A 84 -1.71 -27.93 22.54
N ALA A 85 -1.08 -28.06 23.71
CA ALA A 85 -0.32 -26.96 24.34
C ALA A 85 0.86 -26.52 23.46
N LEU A 86 1.61 -27.48 22.88
CA LEU A 86 2.73 -27.20 21.96
C LEU A 86 2.24 -26.53 20.67
N ASN A 87 1.13 -27.00 20.10
CA ASN A 87 0.57 -26.42 18.88
C ASN A 87 0.06 -24.98 19.13
N MET A 88 -0.62 -24.75 20.26
CA MET A 88 -1.05 -23.44 20.68
C MET A 88 0.14 -22.50 20.91
N ALA A 89 1.17 -22.95 21.65
CA ALA A 89 2.37 -22.14 21.92
C ALA A 89 3.13 -21.83 20.62
N SER A 90 3.29 -22.81 19.72
CA SER A 90 3.88 -22.61 18.41
C SER A 90 3.07 -21.62 17.57
N GLY A 91 1.75 -21.78 17.50
CA GLY A 91 0.85 -20.93 16.72
C GLY A 91 0.86 -19.47 17.21
N LEU A 92 0.78 -19.23 18.51
CA LEU A 92 0.83 -17.87 19.07
C LEU A 92 2.17 -17.18 18.79
N ARG A 93 3.27 -17.89 19.01
CA ARG A 93 4.62 -17.35 18.72
C ARG A 93 4.81 -17.09 17.22
N TYR A 94 4.33 -18.01 16.39
CA TYR A 94 4.31 -17.83 14.94
C TYR A 94 3.57 -16.56 14.53
N THR A 95 2.33 -16.36 15.03
CA THR A 95 1.51 -15.19 14.72
C THR A 95 2.20 -13.89 15.14
N SER A 96 2.84 -13.87 16.33
CA SER A 96 3.59 -12.69 16.79
C SER A 96 4.74 -12.34 15.86
N VAL A 97 5.61 -13.30 15.53
CA VAL A 97 6.75 -13.08 14.63
C VAL A 97 6.29 -12.67 13.23
N SER A 98 5.24 -13.32 12.74
CA SER A 98 4.65 -13.04 11.45
C SER A 98 4.09 -11.62 11.36
N ALA A 99 3.43 -11.14 12.43
CA ALA A 99 2.93 -9.77 12.51
C ALA A 99 4.06 -8.71 12.57
N GLU A 100 5.16 -9.01 13.27
CA GLU A 100 6.33 -8.12 13.32
C GLU A 100 6.98 -7.99 11.92
N ILE A 101 7.19 -9.10 11.21
CA ILE A 101 7.72 -9.08 9.83
C ILE A 101 6.80 -8.29 8.90
N LEU A 102 5.47 -8.50 9.00
CA LEU A 102 4.48 -7.75 8.21
C LEU A 102 4.57 -6.24 8.47
N PHE A 103 4.68 -5.86 9.74
CA PHE A 103 4.81 -4.46 10.15
C PHE A 103 6.09 -3.83 9.58
N ASP A 104 7.23 -4.51 9.70
CA ASP A 104 8.52 -4.02 9.19
C ASP A 104 8.49 -3.81 7.67
N MET A 105 7.88 -4.74 6.93
CA MET A 105 7.72 -4.62 5.48
C MET A 105 6.82 -3.43 5.10
N ARG A 106 5.69 -3.27 5.79
CA ARG A 106 4.78 -2.14 5.57
C ARG A 106 5.44 -0.82 5.89
N LEU A 107 6.16 -0.75 7.00
CA LEU A 107 6.88 0.44 7.41
C LEU A 107 7.98 0.83 6.40
N ALA A 108 8.72 -0.16 5.89
CA ALA A 108 9.73 0.06 4.87
C ALA A 108 9.12 0.60 3.57
N LEU A 109 8.01 0.00 3.10
CA LEU A 109 7.30 0.47 1.91
C LEU A 109 6.71 1.86 2.12
N TYR A 110 6.10 2.12 3.28
CA TYR A 110 5.54 3.44 3.61
C TYR A 110 6.62 4.53 3.63
N ARG A 111 7.78 4.25 4.26
CA ARG A 111 8.92 5.17 4.25
C ARG A 111 9.42 5.46 2.83
N HIS A 112 9.47 4.44 1.98
CA HIS A 112 9.87 4.61 0.59
C HIS A 112 8.86 5.46 -0.19
N LEU A 113 7.57 5.19 -0.04
CA LEU A 113 6.49 5.99 -0.63
C LEU A 113 6.60 7.46 -0.24
N GLN A 114 6.88 7.79 1.03
CA GLN A 114 7.04 9.18 1.48
C GLN A 114 8.22 9.93 0.82
N GLN A 115 9.13 9.22 0.16
CA GLN A 115 10.27 9.80 -0.57
C GLN A 115 10.00 9.99 -2.07
N LEU A 116 8.90 9.41 -2.59
CA LEU A 116 8.57 9.50 -4.01
C LEU A 116 7.98 10.87 -4.37
N SER A 117 8.23 11.31 -5.60
CA SER A 117 7.76 12.60 -6.11
C SER A 117 6.23 12.64 -6.31
N PRO A 118 5.60 13.83 -6.33
CA PRO A 118 4.20 14.00 -6.66
C PRO A 118 3.80 13.38 -8.01
N ARG A 119 4.73 13.34 -8.98
CA ARG A 119 4.53 12.70 -10.30
C ARG A 119 4.17 11.22 -10.19
N PHE A 120 4.77 10.48 -9.24
CA PHE A 120 4.43 9.08 -8.99
C PHE A 120 2.96 8.94 -8.60
N TYR A 121 2.48 9.79 -7.69
CA TYR A 121 1.10 9.78 -7.21
C TYR A 121 0.08 10.23 -8.28
N ALA A 122 0.48 11.15 -9.16
CA ALA A 122 -0.35 11.55 -10.29
C ALA A 122 -0.53 10.42 -11.34
N ARG A 123 0.47 9.55 -11.50
CA ARG A 123 0.46 8.43 -12.46
C ARG A 123 -0.08 7.13 -11.90
N THR A 124 -0.03 6.94 -10.58
CA THR A 124 -0.40 5.69 -9.91
C THR A 124 -1.70 5.87 -9.13
N ARG A 125 -2.67 4.99 -9.38
CA ARG A 125 -3.95 5.06 -8.67
C ARG A 125 -3.75 4.75 -7.18
N MET A 126 -4.33 5.57 -6.30
CA MET A 126 -4.24 5.37 -4.84
C MET A 126 -4.72 3.98 -4.41
N GLY A 127 -5.79 3.45 -5.02
CA GLY A 127 -6.28 2.09 -4.74
C GLY A 127 -5.26 0.99 -5.06
N GLU A 128 -4.40 1.19 -6.06
CA GLU A 128 -3.32 0.26 -6.39
C GLU A 128 -2.23 0.28 -5.31
N ILE A 129 -1.83 1.46 -4.86
CA ILE A 129 -0.86 1.61 -3.75
C ILE A 129 -1.40 0.93 -2.49
N MET A 130 -2.66 1.20 -2.13
CA MET A 130 -3.30 0.59 -0.96
C MET A 130 -3.42 -0.94 -1.08
N SER A 131 -3.71 -1.46 -2.27
CA SER A 131 -3.72 -2.91 -2.52
C SER A 131 -2.34 -3.53 -2.32
N ARG A 132 -1.27 -2.87 -2.76
CA ARG A 132 0.11 -3.36 -2.56
C ARG A 132 0.51 -3.38 -1.09
N ILE A 133 0.16 -2.35 -0.32
CA ILE A 133 0.45 -2.27 1.13
C ILE A 133 -0.34 -3.32 1.92
N ASN A 134 -1.64 -3.50 1.62
CA ASN A 134 -2.51 -4.32 2.44
C ASN A 134 -2.54 -5.79 1.99
N ASN A 135 -2.71 -6.03 0.67
CA ASN A 135 -2.92 -7.37 0.14
C ASN A 135 -1.61 -8.04 -0.26
N ASP A 136 -0.78 -7.38 -1.09
CA ASP A 136 0.43 -8.01 -1.62
C ASP A 136 1.46 -8.28 -0.51
N ILE A 137 1.71 -7.33 0.40
CA ILE A 137 2.62 -7.56 1.54
C ILE A 137 2.05 -8.62 2.48
N GLY A 138 0.73 -8.63 2.73
CA GLY A 138 0.09 -9.67 3.53
C GLY A 138 0.24 -11.06 2.93
N GLU A 139 0.11 -11.20 1.61
CA GLU A 139 0.30 -12.46 0.90
C GLU A 139 1.76 -12.94 0.95
N ILE A 140 2.71 -12.03 0.75
CA ILE A 140 4.15 -12.32 0.86
C ILE A 140 4.49 -12.82 2.27
N GLN A 141 4.02 -12.12 3.32
CA GLN A 141 4.27 -12.48 4.71
C GLN A 141 3.68 -13.87 5.03
N ARG A 142 2.40 -14.10 4.64
CA ARG A 142 1.74 -15.37 4.86
C ARG A 142 2.55 -16.52 4.29
N ILE A 143 3.07 -16.37 3.07
CA ILE A 143 3.81 -17.43 2.40
C ILE A 143 5.23 -17.59 2.96
N ALA A 144 5.94 -16.50 3.23
CA ALA A 144 7.30 -16.57 3.75
C ALA A 144 7.36 -17.29 5.12
N ALA A 145 6.35 -17.06 5.95
CA ALA A 145 6.33 -17.61 7.29
C ALA A 145 5.57 -18.97 7.37
N GLU A 146 4.36 -19.09 6.77
CA GLU A 146 3.57 -20.33 6.83
C GLU A 146 4.15 -21.46 5.99
N THR A 147 4.65 -21.12 4.78
CA THR A 147 5.06 -22.13 3.81
C THR A 147 6.23 -22.97 4.30
N ALA A 148 7.26 -22.35 4.87
CA ALA A 148 8.44 -23.07 5.35
C ALA A 148 8.11 -24.03 6.51
N LEU A 149 7.31 -23.57 7.48
CA LEU A 149 6.91 -24.37 8.65
C LEU A 149 5.97 -25.52 8.26
N ALA A 150 4.95 -25.20 7.44
CA ALA A 150 4.00 -26.19 6.95
C ALA A 150 4.69 -27.26 6.08
N TRP A 151 5.67 -26.87 5.25
CA TRP A 151 6.40 -27.79 4.41
C TRP A 151 7.18 -28.81 5.24
N VAL A 152 7.98 -28.32 6.20
CA VAL A 152 8.77 -29.19 7.07
C VAL A 152 7.88 -30.10 7.91
N GLY A 153 6.82 -29.57 8.53
CA GLY A 153 5.88 -30.36 9.33
C GLY A 153 5.15 -31.44 8.53
N ASN A 154 4.64 -31.10 7.34
CA ASN A 154 3.92 -32.06 6.49
C ASN A 154 4.85 -33.13 5.91
N VAL A 155 6.06 -32.76 5.48
CA VAL A 155 7.06 -33.75 4.99
C VAL A 155 7.45 -34.69 6.11
N LEU A 156 7.74 -34.18 7.32
CA LEU A 156 8.09 -35.02 8.46
C LEU A 156 6.95 -35.98 8.84
N PHE A 157 5.70 -35.46 8.84
CA PHE A 157 4.53 -36.27 9.14
C PHE A 157 4.31 -37.38 8.10
N LEU A 158 4.45 -37.05 6.80
CA LEU A 158 4.35 -38.05 5.72
C LEU A 158 5.44 -39.10 5.82
N ALA A 159 6.70 -38.70 6.01
CA ALA A 159 7.82 -39.63 6.15
C ALA A 159 7.64 -40.51 7.39
N GLY A 160 7.29 -39.92 8.53
CA GLY A 160 7.04 -40.67 9.78
C GLY A 160 5.86 -41.65 9.66
N SER A 161 4.76 -41.21 9.03
CA SER A 161 3.60 -42.07 8.78
C SER A 161 3.93 -43.22 7.82
N ALA A 162 4.69 -42.95 6.74
CA ALA A 162 5.14 -44.01 5.81
C ALA A 162 6.04 -45.02 6.49
N ILE A 163 6.99 -44.57 7.33
CA ILE A 163 7.86 -45.48 8.12
C ILE A 163 7.01 -46.35 9.05
N MET A 164 6.02 -45.76 9.75
CA MET A 164 5.15 -46.51 10.65
C MET A 164 4.27 -47.54 9.92
N LEU A 165 3.73 -47.17 8.77
CA LEU A 165 2.94 -48.07 7.93
C LEU A 165 3.78 -49.24 7.40
N LEU A 166 5.01 -48.97 6.93
CA LEU A 166 5.97 -50.03 6.52
C LEU A 166 6.34 -50.96 7.68
N TYR A 167 6.52 -50.40 8.87
CA TYR A 167 6.83 -51.17 10.09
C TYR A 167 5.66 -52.07 10.50
N LEU A 168 4.42 -51.62 10.33
CA LEU A 168 3.24 -52.39 10.67
C LEU A 168 3.00 -53.56 9.70
N ASP A 169 2.96 -53.28 8.40
CA ASP A 169 2.88 -54.29 7.32
C ASP A 169 3.24 -53.67 5.96
N ALA A 170 4.36 -54.14 5.37
CA ALA A 170 4.84 -53.62 4.09
C ALA A 170 3.90 -53.92 2.90
N ARG A 171 3.16 -55.06 2.93
CA ARG A 171 2.24 -55.44 1.86
C ARG A 171 0.99 -54.57 1.87
N LEU A 172 0.44 -54.30 3.05
CA LEU A 172 -0.66 -53.36 3.22
C LEU A 172 -0.26 -51.94 2.81
N PHE A 173 0.99 -51.51 3.13
CA PHE A 173 1.51 -50.22 2.69
C PHE A 173 1.53 -50.10 1.17
N LEU A 174 2.06 -51.11 0.45
CA LEU A 174 2.06 -51.09 -1.01
C LEU A 174 0.64 -50.99 -1.60
N LEU A 175 -0.34 -51.72 -1.01
CA LEU A 175 -1.73 -51.64 -1.41
C LEU A 175 -2.34 -50.24 -1.12
N SER A 176 -2.00 -49.65 0.04
CA SER A 176 -2.49 -48.35 0.42
C SER A 176 -1.97 -47.23 -0.49
N VAL A 177 -0.74 -47.34 -0.99
CA VAL A 177 -0.09 -46.37 -1.87
C VAL A 177 -0.42 -46.61 -3.33
N ALA A 178 -0.88 -47.82 -3.73
CA ALA A 178 -1.13 -48.18 -5.12
C ALA A 178 -2.05 -47.23 -5.89
N LEU A 179 -3.10 -46.72 -5.23
CA LEU A 179 -4.04 -45.74 -5.83
C LEU A 179 -3.64 -44.28 -5.59
N LEU A 180 -2.59 -44.00 -4.82
CA LEU A 180 -2.14 -42.64 -4.49
C LEU A 180 -1.68 -41.87 -5.73
N PRO A 181 -0.94 -42.43 -6.71
CA PRO A 181 -0.60 -41.75 -7.94
C PRO A 181 -1.84 -41.30 -8.74
N ALA A 182 -2.87 -42.13 -8.82
CA ALA A 182 -4.12 -41.80 -9.49
C ALA A 182 -4.88 -40.67 -8.76
N SER A 183 -4.87 -40.67 -7.43
CA SER A 183 -5.45 -39.61 -6.61
C SER A 183 -4.71 -38.28 -6.79
N VAL A 184 -3.38 -38.29 -6.78
CA VAL A 184 -2.54 -37.10 -7.01
C VAL A 184 -2.73 -36.57 -8.44
N TRP A 185 -2.80 -37.45 -9.43
CA TRP A 185 -3.09 -37.06 -10.82
C TRP A 185 -4.46 -36.39 -10.93
N ALA A 186 -5.50 -36.98 -10.36
CA ALA A 186 -6.84 -36.41 -10.35
C ALA A 186 -6.87 -35.03 -9.68
N LEU A 187 -6.25 -34.92 -8.51
CA LEU A 187 -6.13 -33.67 -7.77
C LEU A 187 -5.44 -32.58 -8.63
N SER A 188 -4.28 -32.90 -9.22
CA SER A 188 -3.52 -31.98 -10.06
C SER A 188 -4.31 -31.54 -11.30
N HIS A 189 -4.96 -32.51 -11.99
CA HIS A 189 -5.72 -32.25 -13.20
C HIS A 189 -6.92 -31.31 -12.98
N TYR A 190 -7.73 -31.59 -11.96
CA TYR A 190 -8.89 -30.74 -11.66
C TYR A 190 -8.51 -29.41 -11.03
N ARG A 191 -7.43 -29.37 -10.25
CA ARG A 191 -6.92 -28.13 -9.67
C ARG A 191 -6.49 -27.12 -10.73
N ASN A 192 -5.71 -27.54 -11.74
CA ASN A 192 -5.29 -26.65 -12.83
C ASN A 192 -6.50 -26.05 -13.58
N ARG A 193 -7.55 -26.85 -13.77
CA ARG A 193 -8.80 -26.37 -14.38
C ARG A 193 -9.57 -25.43 -13.44
N LEU A 194 -9.57 -25.71 -12.13
CA LEU A 194 -10.22 -24.89 -11.12
C LEU A 194 -9.58 -23.49 -11.08
N GLU A 195 -8.26 -23.37 -11.17
CA GLU A 195 -7.54 -22.08 -11.18
C GLU A 195 -8.05 -21.18 -12.32
N GLY A 196 -8.27 -21.70 -13.51
CA GLY A 196 -8.84 -20.96 -14.62
C GLY A 196 -10.27 -20.47 -14.35
N LYS A 197 -11.11 -21.31 -13.70
CA LYS A 197 -12.48 -20.90 -13.34
C LYS A 197 -12.53 -19.91 -12.17
N VAL A 198 -11.59 -19.99 -11.25
CA VAL A 198 -11.42 -18.97 -10.19
C VAL A 198 -11.04 -17.62 -10.80
N ALA A 199 -10.19 -17.58 -11.82
CA ALA A 199 -9.86 -16.36 -12.54
C ALA A 199 -11.11 -15.74 -13.21
N THR A 200 -11.91 -16.56 -13.93
CA THR A 200 -13.17 -16.10 -14.55
C THR A 200 -14.16 -15.57 -13.52
N LEU A 201 -14.28 -16.22 -12.36
CA LEU A 201 -15.15 -15.76 -11.26
C LEU A 201 -14.68 -14.41 -10.69
N ARG A 202 -13.35 -14.24 -10.51
CA ARG A 202 -12.78 -12.96 -10.04
C ARG A 202 -13.04 -11.84 -11.03
N GLU A 203 -12.92 -12.10 -12.33
CA GLU A 203 -13.22 -11.13 -13.40
C GLU A 203 -14.70 -10.71 -13.35
N ALA A 204 -15.62 -11.67 -13.28
CA ALA A 204 -17.05 -11.38 -13.18
C ALA A 204 -17.41 -10.62 -11.88
N SER A 205 -16.73 -10.92 -10.76
CA SER A 205 -16.89 -10.20 -9.51
C SER A 205 -16.37 -8.76 -9.58
N ALA A 206 -15.21 -8.56 -10.22
CA ALA A 206 -14.65 -7.23 -10.45
C ALA A 206 -15.54 -6.37 -11.35
N ASP A 207 -16.15 -6.97 -12.38
CA ASP A 207 -17.11 -6.33 -13.28
C ASP A 207 -18.35 -5.81 -12.53
N ILE A 208 -18.88 -6.60 -11.59
CA ILE A 208 -19.98 -6.16 -10.72
C ILE A 208 -19.51 -4.99 -9.84
N GLY A 209 -18.34 -5.10 -9.23
CA GLY A 209 -17.79 -4.04 -8.37
C GLY A 209 -17.62 -2.72 -9.13
N ASN A 210 -17.01 -2.76 -10.31
CA ASN A 210 -16.83 -1.59 -11.16
C ASN A 210 -18.17 -0.97 -11.59
N PHE A 211 -19.13 -1.80 -11.98
CA PHE A 211 -20.47 -1.35 -12.36
C PHE A 211 -21.18 -0.64 -11.19
N LEU A 212 -21.10 -1.20 -9.97
CA LEU A 212 -21.70 -0.58 -8.78
C LEU A 212 -21.04 0.76 -8.45
N ILE A 213 -19.70 0.84 -8.50
CA ILE A 213 -18.97 2.09 -8.28
C ILE A 213 -19.41 3.15 -9.28
N GLU A 214 -19.45 2.82 -10.58
CA GLU A 214 -19.84 3.74 -11.66
C GLU A 214 -21.27 4.24 -11.48
N THR A 215 -22.22 3.32 -11.28
CA THR A 215 -23.64 3.68 -11.18
C THR A 215 -23.99 4.44 -9.90
N LEU A 216 -23.33 4.12 -8.76
CA LEU A 216 -23.56 4.83 -7.50
C LEU A 216 -22.90 6.22 -7.50
N GLN A 217 -21.72 6.35 -8.09
CA GLN A 217 -21.12 7.68 -8.32
C GLN A 217 -21.95 8.54 -9.26
N GLY A 218 -22.53 7.92 -10.30
CA GLY A 218 -23.43 8.56 -11.26
C GLY A 218 -24.90 8.57 -10.86
N VAL A 219 -25.26 8.29 -9.59
CA VAL A 219 -26.65 8.10 -9.17
C VAL A 219 -27.56 9.30 -9.51
N LYS A 220 -27.03 10.53 -9.41
CA LYS A 220 -27.76 11.73 -9.77
C LYS A 220 -28.20 11.69 -11.25
N LEU A 221 -27.29 11.30 -12.15
CA LEU A 221 -27.59 11.15 -13.58
C LEU A 221 -28.60 10.02 -13.81
N VAL A 222 -28.43 8.87 -13.15
CA VAL A 222 -29.35 7.72 -13.27
C VAL A 222 -30.78 8.12 -12.88
N VAL A 223 -30.92 8.87 -11.77
CA VAL A 223 -32.24 9.32 -11.28
C VAL A 223 -32.83 10.40 -12.19
N THR A 224 -32.05 11.42 -12.56
CA THR A 224 -32.56 12.52 -13.40
C THR A 224 -32.91 12.10 -14.83
N SER A 225 -32.31 10.98 -15.30
CA SER A 225 -32.60 10.40 -16.61
C SER A 225 -33.66 9.27 -16.57
N ASN A 226 -34.29 9.03 -15.43
CA ASN A 226 -35.24 7.91 -15.21
C ASN A 226 -34.69 6.55 -15.67
N ALA A 227 -33.39 6.33 -15.47
CA ALA A 227 -32.68 5.17 -15.99
C ALA A 227 -32.59 3.98 -15.00
N GLN A 228 -33.22 4.07 -13.80
CA GLN A 228 -33.11 3.07 -12.73
C GLN A 228 -33.48 1.65 -13.23
N GLY A 229 -34.57 1.52 -13.98
CA GLY A 229 -35.02 0.22 -14.51
C GLY A 229 -34.02 -0.39 -15.50
N ARG A 230 -33.32 0.44 -16.28
CA ARG A 230 -32.25 0.00 -17.20
C ARG A 230 -31.04 -0.50 -16.43
N GLU A 231 -30.60 0.25 -15.42
CA GLU A 231 -29.41 -0.12 -14.64
C GLU A 231 -29.67 -1.37 -13.80
N VAL A 232 -30.89 -1.57 -13.27
CA VAL A 232 -31.27 -2.81 -12.58
C VAL A 232 -31.23 -4.03 -13.54
N ARG A 233 -31.65 -3.88 -14.80
CA ARG A 233 -31.52 -4.98 -15.78
C ARG A 233 -30.06 -5.29 -16.08
N ARG A 234 -29.23 -4.28 -16.32
CA ARG A 234 -27.78 -4.45 -16.54
C ARG A 234 -27.08 -5.13 -15.36
N PHE A 235 -27.45 -4.75 -14.14
CA PHE A 235 -26.96 -5.41 -12.93
C PHE A 235 -27.34 -6.89 -12.89
N ARG A 236 -28.59 -7.21 -13.23
CA ARG A 236 -29.08 -8.60 -13.28
C ARG A 236 -28.29 -9.44 -14.30
N GLU A 237 -28.04 -8.92 -15.49
CA GLU A 237 -27.25 -9.60 -16.52
C GLU A 237 -25.81 -9.91 -16.07
N LYS A 238 -25.18 -8.94 -15.39
CA LYS A 238 -23.84 -9.14 -14.80
C LYS A 238 -23.87 -10.18 -13.67
N ASN A 239 -24.91 -10.12 -12.83
CA ASN A 239 -25.08 -11.09 -11.74
C ASN A 239 -25.33 -12.51 -12.27
N ASP A 240 -26.09 -12.68 -13.34
CA ASP A 240 -26.29 -13.98 -14.00
C ASP A 240 -24.98 -14.54 -14.56
N THR A 241 -24.11 -13.70 -15.08
CA THR A 241 -22.78 -14.09 -15.54
C THR A 241 -21.91 -14.54 -14.35
N PHE A 242 -21.94 -13.81 -13.26
CA PHE A 242 -21.24 -14.17 -12.01
C PHE A 242 -21.74 -15.51 -11.47
N ILE A 243 -23.06 -15.73 -11.42
CA ILE A 243 -23.65 -16.99 -10.94
C ILE A 243 -23.21 -18.17 -11.81
N ARG A 244 -23.22 -18.04 -13.15
CA ARG A 244 -22.71 -19.09 -14.04
C ARG A 244 -21.24 -19.41 -13.81
N ALA A 245 -20.39 -18.37 -13.63
CA ALA A 245 -18.98 -18.54 -13.30
C ALA A 245 -18.81 -19.24 -11.95
N LEU A 246 -19.59 -18.83 -10.92
CA LEU A 246 -19.59 -19.42 -9.59
C LEU A 246 -19.97 -20.90 -9.62
N MET A 247 -21.05 -21.26 -10.32
CA MET A 247 -21.49 -22.66 -10.43
C MET A 247 -20.48 -23.53 -11.15
N SER A 248 -19.84 -23.02 -12.22
CA SER A 248 -18.80 -23.75 -12.94
C SER A 248 -17.52 -23.95 -12.09
N MET A 249 -17.15 -22.96 -11.29
CA MET A 249 -16.05 -23.05 -10.33
C MET A 249 -16.38 -24.05 -9.21
N GLN A 250 -17.62 -24.00 -8.68
CA GLN A 250 -18.06 -24.86 -7.60
C GLN A 250 -18.07 -26.34 -8.00
N LEU A 251 -18.52 -26.66 -9.22
CA LEU A 251 -18.48 -28.02 -9.75
C LEU A 251 -17.03 -28.55 -9.81
N LEU A 252 -16.10 -27.76 -10.33
CA LEU A 252 -14.68 -28.17 -10.38
C LEU A 252 -14.06 -28.24 -8.99
N SER A 253 -14.50 -27.43 -8.04
CA SER A 253 -14.08 -27.49 -6.63
C SER A 253 -14.51 -28.82 -6.01
N TYR A 254 -15.76 -29.27 -6.22
CA TYR A 254 -16.21 -30.57 -5.77
C TYR A 254 -15.44 -31.73 -6.40
N LEU A 255 -15.18 -31.66 -7.70
CA LEU A 255 -14.39 -32.69 -8.39
C LEU A 255 -12.93 -32.71 -7.93
N SER A 256 -12.33 -31.55 -7.71
CA SER A 256 -10.96 -31.41 -7.24
C SER A 256 -10.74 -31.95 -5.81
N GLY A 257 -11.73 -31.80 -4.93
CA GLY A 257 -11.66 -32.33 -3.55
C GLY A 257 -12.23 -33.73 -3.40
N GLY A 258 -13.39 -34.00 -4.05
CA GLY A 258 -14.15 -35.24 -3.85
C GLY A 258 -13.58 -36.43 -4.60
N LEU A 259 -13.16 -36.27 -5.87
CA LEU A 259 -12.67 -37.41 -6.67
C LEU A 259 -11.38 -38.04 -6.10
N PRO A 260 -10.36 -37.29 -5.70
CA PRO A 260 -9.22 -37.88 -5.00
C PRO A 260 -9.62 -38.60 -3.70
N GLY A 261 -10.58 -38.06 -2.97
CA GLY A 261 -11.14 -38.70 -1.77
C GLY A 261 -11.82 -40.04 -2.05
N LEU A 262 -12.59 -40.13 -3.14
CA LEU A 262 -13.20 -41.38 -3.60
C LEU A 262 -12.15 -42.43 -3.98
N ILE A 263 -11.10 -42.04 -4.69
CA ILE A 263 -10.00 -42.94 -5.06
C ILE A 263 -9.30 -43.49 -3.79
N LEU A 264 -9.08 -42.64 -2.80
CA LEU A 264 -8.51 -43.07 -1.51
C LEU A 264 -9.45 -43.95 -0.71
N SER A 265 -10.76 -43.72 -0.77
CA SER A 265 -11.74 -44.62 -0.18
C SER A 265 -11.66 -46.03 -0.80
N GLY A 266 -11.44 -46.09 -2.14
CA GLY A 266 -11.15 -47.34 -2.82
C GLY A 266 -9.88 -48.05 -2.30
N SER A 267 -8.80 -47.29 -2.05
CA SER A 267 -7.59 -47.82 -1.40
C SER A 267 -7.88 -48.37 0.01
N THR A 268 -8.68 -47.64 0.79
CA THR A 268 -9.09 -48.09 2.13
C THR A 268 -9.90 -49.38 2.06
N LEU A 269 -10.76 -49.54 1.06
CA LEU A 269 -11.52 -50.77 0.84
C LEU A 269 -10.60 -51.97 0.54
N LEU A 270 -9.58 -51.77 -0.30
CA LEU A 270 -8.57 -52.81 -0.59
C LEU A 270 -7.80 -53.19 0.67
N VAL A 271 -7.42 -52.23 1.52
CA VAL A 271 -6.76 -52.45 2.81
C VAL A 271 -7.69 -53.22 3.74
N PHE A 272 -8.99 -52.93 3.78
CA PHE A 272 -9.98 -53.68 4.58
C PHE A 272 -10.09 -55.14 4.11
N LEU A 273 -10.17 -55.37 2.79
CA LEU A 273 -10.27 -56.73 2.26
C LEU A 273 -9.03 -57.57 2.54
N TYR A 274 -7.85 -57.04 2.21
CA TYR A 274 -6.61 -57.81 2.38
C TYR A 274 -6.17 -57.87 3.85
N GLY A 275 -6.21 -56.77 4.58
CA GLY A 275 -5.85 -56.71 6.00
C GLY A 275 -6.83 -57.48 6.88
N GLY A 276 -8.15 -57.38 6.57
CA GLY A 276 -9.17 -58.18 7.25
C GLY A 276 -8.94 -59.69 7.05
N ARG A 277 -8.55 -60.12 5.82
CA ARG A 277 -8.13 -61.52 5.59
C ARG A 277 -6.93 -61.90 6.43
N GLN A 278 -5.90 -61.06 6.54
CA GLN A 278 -4.73 -61.32 7.36
C GLN A 278 -5.08 -61.42 8.85
N VAL A 279 -6.01 -60.58 9.35
CA VAL A 279 -6.48 -60.66 10.73
C VAL A 279 -7.24 -61.96 10.97
N ILE A 280 -8.13 -62.40 10.06
CA ILE A 280 -8.86 -63.65 10.15
C ILE A 280 -7.89 -64.87 10.13
N GLN A 281 -6.83 -64.80 9.35
CA GLN A 281 -5.79 -65.82 9.28
C GLN A 281 -4.78 -65.77 10.44
N GLY A 282 -4.89 -64.81 11.35
CA GLY A 282 -3.99 -64.65 12.50
C GLY A 282 -2.57 -64.13 12.17
N SER A 283 -2.31 -63.73 10.91
CA SER A 283 -1.00 -63.23 10.49
C SER A 283 -0.79 -61.73 10.82
N LEU A 284 -1.86 -60.97 11.06
CA LEU A 284 -1.84 -59.59 11.51
C LEU A 284 -2.72 -59.43 12.76
N SER A 285 -2.22 -58.75 13.80
CA SER A 285 -3.04 -58.48 14.98
C SER A 285 -4.11 -57.42 14.67
N LEU A 286 -5.28 -57.52 15.32
CA LEU A 286 -6.38 -56.59 15.15
C LEU A 286 -5.93 -55.15 15.48
N GLY A 287 -5.12 -54.96 16.53
CA GLY A 287 -4.61 -53.64 16.90
C GLY A 287 -3.66 -53.05 15.85
N ALA A 288 -2.80 -53.90 15.22
CA ALA A 288 -1.95 -53.41 14.12
C ALA A 288 -2.79 -52.98 12.90
N PHE A 289 -3.85 -53.71 12.59
CA PHE A 289 -4.78 -53.36 11.50
C PHE A 289 -5.50 -52.01 11.76
N VAL A 290 -6.01 -51.84 12.97
CA VAL A 290 -6.68 -50.58 13.35
C VAL A 290 -5.70 -49.40 13.34
N ALA A 291 -4.47 -49.57 13.84
CA ALA A 291 -3.43 -48.55 13.78
C ALA A 291 -3.05 -48.21 12.34
N PHE A 292 -2.94 -49.23 11.47
CA PHE A 292 -2.67 -49.05 10.05
C PHE A 292 -3.71 -48.14 9.39
N LEU A 293 -5.00 -48.43 9.60
CA LEU A 293 -6.09 -47.60 9.09
C LEU A 293 -6.03 -46.16 9.63
N ALA A 294 -5.71 -45.99 10.92
CA ALA A 294 -5.58 -44.68 11.53
C ALA A 294 -4.43 -43.83 10.93
N TYR A 295 -3.27 -44.47 10.60
CA TYR A 295 -2.21 -43.77 9.85
C TYR A 295 -2.61 -43.48 8.41
N GLN A 296 -3.23 -44.44 7.71
CA GLN A 296 -3.65 -44.27 6.32
C GLN A 296 -4.59 -43.11 6.14
N MET A 297 -5.60 -42.94 7.01
CA MET A 297 -6.56 -41.81 6.96
C MET A 297 -5.87 -40.47 7.16
N ARG A 298 -4.74 -40.40 7.84
CA ARG A 298 -3.98 -39.18 8.12
C ARG A 298 -2.96 -38.83 7.03
N LEU A 299 -2.72 -39.65 6.00
CA LEU A 299 -1.76 -39.36 4.93
C LEU A 299 -2.25 -38.29 3.96
N PHE A 300 -3.55 -38.21 3.69
CA PHE A 300 -4.09 -37.38 2.63
C PHE A 300 -4.02 -35.86 2.90
N PRO A 301 -4.37 -35.34 4.12
CA PRO A 301 -4.31 -33.92 4.39
C PRO A 301 -2.93 -33.27 4.16
N PRO A 302 -1.80 -33.87 4.62
CA PRO A 302 -0.47 -33.35 4.31
C PRO A 302 -0.13 -33.29 2.82
N ILE A 303 -0.57 -34.30 2.04
CA ILE A 303 -0.38 -34.30 0.58
C ILE A 303 -1.11 -33.12 -0.05
N GLN A 304 -2.37 -32.90 0.31
CA GLN A 304 -3.14 -31.74 -0.16
C GLN A 304 -2.49 -30.42 0.25
N ALA A 305 -2.02 -30.31 1.49
CA ALA A 305 -1.31 -29.13 1.99
C ALA A 305 -0.06 -28.83 1.15
N LEU A 306 0.81 -29.85 0.91
CA LEU A 306 2.03 -29.69 0.09
C LEU A 306 1.72 -29.24 -1.35
N MET A 307 0.67 -29.81 -1.96
CA MET A 307 0.23 -29.34 -3.28
C MET A 307 -0.29 -27.89 -3.25
N GLY A 308 -0.93 -27.47 -2.15
CA GLY A 308 -1.38 -26.09 -1.91
C GLY A 308 -0.24 -25.08 -1.91
N LEU A 309 0.90 -25.46 -1.35
CA LEU A 309 2.06 -24.59 -1.23
C LEU A 309 2.65 -24.16 -2.57
N TYR A 310 2.60 -25.00 -3.60
CA TYR A 310 3.07 -24.63 -4.94
C TYR A 310 2.32 -23.43 -5.51
N THR A 311 0.99 -23.45 -5.41
CA THR A 311 0.15 -22.32 -5.87
C THR A 311 0.39 -21.05 -5.05
N SER A 312 0.53 -21.21 -3.73
CA SER A 312 0.83 -20.09 -2.84
C SER A 312 2.17 -19.43 -3.20
N LEU A 313 3.22 -20.22 -3.48
CA LEU A 313 4.52 -19.69 -3.91
C LEU A 313 4.42 -18.92 -5.26
N ALA A 314 3.62 -19.41 -6.20
CA ALA A 314 3.39 -18.70 -7.47
C ALA A 314 2.71 -17.35 -7.24
N THR A 315 1.69 -17.30 -6.37
CA THR A 315 1.01 -16.05 -5.99
C THR A 315 1.97 -15.07 -5.30
N ALA A 316 2.79 -15.57 -4.35
CA ALA A 316 3.77 -14.72 -3.67
C ALA A 316 4.78 -14.07 -4.61
N ARG A 317 5.24 -14.82 -5.63
CA ARG A 317 6.17 -14.27 -6.63
C ARG A 317 5.55 -13.09 -7.40
N VAL A 318 4.25 -13.17 -7.71
CA VAL A 318 3.53 -12.08 -8.38
C VAL A 318 3.39 -10.87 -7.46
N SER A 319 2.96 -11.10 -6.21
CA SER A 319 2.83 -10.02 -5.21
C SER A 319 4.19 -9.37 -4.91
N LEU A 320 5.26 -10.18 -4.82
CA LEU A 320 6.61 -9.67 -4.65
C LEU A 320 7.03 -8.76 -5.81
N ALA A 321 6.84 -9.22 -7.05
CA ALA A 321 7.20 -8.43 -8.23
C ALA A 321 6.46 -7.07 -8.26
N ARG A 322 5.20 -7.02 -7.80
CA ARG A 322 4.43 -5.77 -7.68
C ARG A 322 4.96 -4.84 -6.60
N VAL A 323 5.35 -5.38 -5.46
CA VAL A 323 5.95 -4.59 -4.36
C VAL A 323 7.33 -4.09 -4.76
N ASP A 324 8.14 -4.95 -5.40
CA ASP A 324 9.46 -4.58 -5.91
C ASP A 324 9.39 -3.44 -6.94
N GLN A 325 8.34 -3.39 -7.78
CA GLN A 325 8.12 -2.26 -8.71
C GLN A 325 8.06 -0.91 -7.99
N ILE A 326 7.46 -0.84 -6.80
CA ILE A 326 7.45 0.41 -6.02
C ILE A 326 8.85 0.70 -5.48
N PHE A 327 9.53 -0.29 -4.89
CA PHE A 327 10.90 -0.11 -4.38
C PHE A 327 11.92 0.23 -5.47
N ASP A 328 11.71 -0.28 -6.69
CA ASP A 328 12.55 0.03 -7.86
C ASP A 328 12.30 1.45 -8.40
N THR A 329 11.18 2.09 -8.03
CA THR A 329 10.89 3.49 -8.38
C THR A 329 11.81 4.38 -7.57
N ALA A 330 12.80 4.98 -8.23
CA ALA A 330 13.75 5.87 -7.56
C ALA A 330 13.08 7.22 -7.24
N PRO A 331 13.32 7.81 -6.07
CA PRO A 331 12.98 9.20 -5.82
C PRO A 331 13.63 10.10 -6.88
N GLU A 332 12.84 10.98 -7.50
CA GLU A 332 13.36 11.93 -8.51
C GLU A 332 14.31 12.94 -7.87
N VAL A 333 13.99 13.39 -6.67
CA VAL A 333 14.83 14.28 -5.88
C VAL A 333 15.50 13.49 -4.76
N ARG A 334 16.83 13.62 -4.67
CA ARG A 334 17.63 13.02 -3.60
C ARG A 334 18.45 14.09 -2.90
N GLU A 335 18.52 13.97 -1.58
CA GLU A 335 19.45 14.81 -0.82
C GLU A 335 20.89 14.41 -1.13
N ALA A 336 21.75 15.40 -1.40
CA ALA A 336 23.15 15.16 -1.67
C ALA A 336 23.86 14.72 -0.39
N GLU A 337 24.86 13.82 -0.49
CA GLU A 337 25.74 13.50 0.63
C GLU A 337 26.51 14.76 1.04
N GLY A 338 26.34 15.18 2.31
CA GLY A 338 26.93 16.42 2.82
C GLY A 338 26.13 17.69 2.49
N ALA A 339 24.82 17.55 2.20
CA ALA A 339 23.94 18.69 1.96
C ALA A 339 24.02 19.73 3.09
N ARG A 340 24.09 21.00 2.70
CA ARG A 340 24.31 22.12 3.59
C ARG A 340 23.03 22.39 4.41
N THR A 341 23.22 22.64 5.71
CA THR A 341 22.18 23.17 6.60
C THR A 341 22.05 24.68 6.38
N LEU A 342 20.82 25.18 6.28
CA LEU A 342 20.51 26.61 6.26
C LEU A 342 20.17 27.07 7.68
N THR A 343 20.94 27.98 8.25
CA THR A 343 20.72 28.52 9.60
C THR A 343 20.04 29.89 9.59
N GLU A 344 20.42 30.73 8.65
CA GLU A 344 19.82 32.07 8.46
C GLU A 344 19.42 32.18 6.99
N VAL A 345 18.15 32.51 6.73
CA VAL A 345 17.62 32.67 5.37
C VAL A 345 16.96 34.04 5.27
N HIS A 346 17.49 34.87 4.35
CA HIS A 346 16.98 36.20 4.06
C HIS A 346 15.84 36.16 3.03
N GLY A 347 15.83 35.12 2.18
CA GLY A 347 14.77 34.89 1.20
C GLY A 347 15.03 35.47 -0.18
N HIS A 348 16.29 35.70 -0.59
CA HIS A 348 16.63 36.04 -1.97
C HIS A 348 16.53 34.77 -2.84
N VAL A 349 15.65 34.78 -3.85
CA VAL A 349 15.42 33.66 -4.78
C VAL A 349 15.94 34.02 -6.17
N SER A 350 16.68 33.12 -6.83
CA SER A 350 17.05 33.26 -8.23
C SER A 350 16.81 31.99 -9.04
N PHE A 351 16.28 32.18 -10.24
CA PHE A 351 16.18 31.20 -11.31
C PHE A 351 17.14 31.61 -12.41
N GLU A 352 18.12 30.75 -12.74
CA GLU A 352 19.20 31.04 -13.69
C GLU A 352 19.11 30.04 -14.85
N SER A 353 18.63 30.49 -16.01
CA SER A 353 18.45 29.72 -17.26
C SER A 353 17.75 28.37 -17.03
N VAL A 354 16.66 28.40 -16.25
CA VAL A 354 15.95 27.20 -15.79
C VAL A 354 15.05 26.67 -16.90
N SER A 355 15.29 25.41 -17.30
CA SER A 355 14.40 24.64 -18.18
C SER A 355 13.90 23.38 -17.48
N PHE A 356 12.64 23.05 -17.72
CA PHE A 356 12.00 21.88 -17.11
C PHE A 356 10.87 21.32 -17.98
N SER A 357 10.77 19.98 -18.03
CA SER A 357 9.70 19.26 -18.71
C SER A 357 9.17 18.09 -17.87
N PHE A 358 7.85 17.88 -17.86
CA PHE A 358 7.26 16.72 -17.18
C PHE A 358 7.44 15.43 -17.98
N ASP A 359 7.42 15.51 -19.32
CA ASP A 359 7.48 14.39 -20.25
C ASP A 359 8.04 14.84 -21.60
N ARG A 360 7.98 13.93 -22.59
CA ARG A 360 8.44 14.21 -23.97
C ARG A 360 7.58 15.21 -24.75
N ASN A 361 6.58 15.83 -24.13
CA ASN A 361 5.63 16.73 -24.82
C ASN A 361 6.11 18.18 -24.94
N GLY A 362 7.39 18.43 -24.71
CA GLY A 362 8.00 19.75 -24.78
C GLY A 362 8.25 20.37 -23.42
N PRO A 363 9.05 21.46 -23.37
CA PRO A 363 9.39 22.16 -22.15
C PRO A 363 8.16 22.91 -21.59
N VAL A 364 8.01 22.84 -20.26
CA VAL A 364 7.04 23.64 -19.49
C VAL A 364 7.65 24.97 -19.08
N LEU A 365 8.98 24.97 -18.83
CA LEU A 365 9.82 26.16 -18.67
C LEU A 365 11.03 25.98 -19.59
N ASP A 366 11.43 27.06 -20.29
CA ASP A 366 12.55 27.03 -21.23
C ASP A 366 13.42 28.29 -21.05
N GLY A 367 14.60 28.12 -20.45
CA GLY A 367 15.56 29.18 -20.22
C GLY A 367 15.00 30.33 -19.38
N VAL A 368 14.25 30.04 -18.34
CA VAL A 368 13.62 31.07 -17.48
C VAL A 368 14.66 31.66 -16.53
N ASP A 369 14.81 33.02 -16.62
CA ASP A 369 15.71 33.80 -15.79
C ASP A 369 14.95 34.90 -15.04
N PHE A 370 14.97 34.87 -13.70
CA PHE A 370 14.50 35.94 -12.86
C PHE A 370 15.07 35.84 -11.44
N GLU A 371 15.01 36.94 -10.71
CA GLU A 371 15.35 36.98 -9.29
C GLU A 371 14.21 37.63 -8.49
N VAL A 372 14.10 37.32 -7.20
CA VAL A 372 13.20 37.94 -6.23
C VAL A 372 14.04 38.37 -5.05
N ARG A 373 14.05 39.67 -4.74
CA ARG A 373 14.83 40.22 -3.64
C ARG A 373 14.19 39.85 -2.30
N ALA A 374 15.01 39.81 -1.25
CA ALA A 374 14.50 39.59 0.10
C ALA A 374 13.42 40.62 0.45
N GLY A 375 12.24 40.14 0.85
CA GLY A 375 11.08 40.99 1.18
C GLY A 375 10.28 41.51 -0.02
N GLU A 376 10.67 41.23 -1.27
CA GLU A 376 9.93 41.60 -2.49
C GLU A 376 8.73 40.66 -2.70
N THR A 377 7.63 41.21 -3.16
CA THR A 377 6.50 40.44 -3.68
C THR A 377 6.54 40.43 -5.21
N LEU A 378 6.76 39.23 -5.78
CA LEU A 378 6.73 38.98 -7.21
C LEU A 378 5.43 38.29 -7.61
N ALA A 379 4.65 38.89 -8.49
CA ALA A 379 3.50 38.20 -9.09
C ALA A 379 3.93 37.44 -10.36
N VAL A 380 3.48 36.20 -10.49
CA VAL A 380 3.66 35.34 -11.67
C VAL A 380 2.30 35.13 -12.31
N VAL A 381 2.14 35.70 -13.51
CA VAL A 381 0.87 35.66 -14.27
C VAL A 381 1.08 34.95 -15.61
N GLY A 382 0.00 34.44 -16.21
CA GLY A 382 0.07 33.78 -17.53
C GLY A 382 -1.14 32.89 -17.79
N PRO A 383 -1.30 32.37 -19.00
CA PRO A 383 -2.36 31.42 -19.34
C PRO A 383 -2.30 30.14 -18.48
N SER A 384 -3.44 29.42 -18.43
CA SER A 384 -3.42 28.08 -17.80
C SER A 384 -2.44 27.17 -18.54
N GLY A 385 -1.63 26.41 -17.79
CA GLY A 385 -0.61 25.54 -18.35
C GLY A 385 0.71 26.22 -18.77
N SER A 386 0.91 27.52 -18.50
CA SER A 386 2.15 28.23 -18.84
C SER A 386 3.37 27.93 -17.93
N GLY A 387 3.21 27.04 -16.93
CA GLY A 387 4.33 26.66 -16.03
C GLY A 387 4.39 27.43 -14.71
N LYS A 388 3.38 28.22 -14.35
CA LYS A 388 3.37 29.00 -13.09
C LYS A 388 3.55 28.14 -11.83
N SER A 389 2.74 27.10 -11.66
CA SER A 389 2.85 26.19 -10.51
C SER A 389 4.14 25.37 -10.54
N THR A 390 4.74 25.18 -11.72
CA THR A 390 6.05 24.51 -11.86
C THR A 390 7.17 25.35 -11.22
N ILE A 391 7.08 26.67 -11.23
CA ILE A 391 8.03 27.55 -10.50
C ILE A 391 7.96 27.23 -8.99
N ALA A 392 6.76 27.11 -8.43
CA ALA A 392 6.57 26.73 -7.03
C ALA A 392 7.14 25.32 -6.73
N ASP A 393 6.87 24.35 -7.60
CA ASP A 393 7.36 22.98 -7.46
C ASP A 393 8.89 22.89 -7.49
N LEU A 394 9.54 23.64 -8.37
CA LEU A 394 11.01 23.70 -8.46
C LEU A 394 11.62 24.41 -7.25
N LEU A 395 10.99 25.48 -6.75
CA LEU A 395 11.47 26.21 -5.57
C LEU A 395 11.36 25.37 -4.29
N LEU A 396 10.29 24.58 -4.16
CA LEU A 396 10.13 23.60 -3.06
C LEU A 396 10.96 22.33 -3.27
N ARG A 397 11.67 22.27 -4.40
CA ARG A 397 12.43 21.11 -4.82
C ARG A 397 11.59 19.82 -4.73
N LEU A 398 10.40 19.85 -5.30
CA LEU A 398 9.60 18.65 -5.58
C LEU A 398 10.11 17.96 -6.85
N PHE A 399 10.80 18.75 -7.71
CA PHE A 399 11.53 18.32 -8.89
C PHE A 399 12.85 19.10 -8.97
N ASP A 400 13.86 18.52 -9.59
CA ASP A 400 15.08 19.24 -9.99
C ASP A 400 14.91 19.71 -11.45
N PRO A 401 15.42 20.89 -11.87
CA PRO A 401 15.35 21.35 -13.24
C PRO A 401 16.19 20.50 -14.19
N ASP A 402 15.75 20.38 -15.47
CA ASP A 402 16.50 19.65 -16.51
C ASP A 402 17.80 20.37 -16.86
N SER A 403 17.79 21.71 -16.85
CA SER A 403 18.96 22.57 -16.99
C SER A 403 18.80 23.86 -16.21
N GLY A 404 19.88 24.57 -15.96
CA GLY A 404 19.89 25.76 -15.13
C GLY A 404 19.96 25.47 -13.63
N VAL A 405 19.76 26.50 -12.82
CA VAL A 405 19.92 26.43 -11.37
C VAL A 405 18.84 27.29 -10.68
N VAL A 406 18.24 26.75 -9.60
CA VAL A 406 17.41 27.52 -8.66
C VAL A 406 18.21 27.71 -7.38
N ARG A 407 18.28 28.98 -6.90
CA ARG A 407 19.04 29.32 -5.68
C ARG A 407 18.16 30.01 -4.65
N LEU A 408 18.51 29.77 -3.40
CA LEU A 408 18.02 30.50 -2.23
C LEU A 408 19.22 31.10 -1.50
N ASP A 409 19.24 32.42 -1.37
CA ASP A 409 20.37 33.20 -0.81
C ASP A 409 21.74 32.82 -1.43
N GLY A 410 21.75 32.64 -2.77
CA GLY A 410 22.94 32.27 -3.53
C GLY A 410 23.31 30.77 -3.46
N HIS A 411 22.60 29.96 -2.70
CA HIS A 411 22.86 28.52 -2.58
C HIS A 411 21.98 27.74 -3.55
N ASP A 412 22.61 26.90 -4.40
CA ASP A 412 21.91 25.93 -5.25
C ASP A 412 21.08 24.98 -4.38
N LEU A 413 19.77 24.87 -4.64
CA LEU A 413 18.86 24.05 -3.87
C LEU A 413 19.25 22.56 -3.85
N ARG A 414 19.96 22.08 -4.89
CA ARG A 414 20.44 20.69 -4.96
C ARG A 414 21.48 20.36 -3.89
N GLY A 415 22.20 21.36 -3.38
CA GLY A 415 23.18 21.22 -2.30
C GLY A 415 22.64 21.50 -0.90
N VAL A 416 21.34 21.81 -0.74
CA VAL A 416 20.70 22.17 0.52
C VAL A 416 19.92 20.98 1.07
N ARG A 417 19.88 20.83 2.41
CA ARG A 417 19.02 19.85 3.08
C ARG A 417 17.55 20.17 2.83
N LEU A 418 16.80 19.14 2.39
CA LEU A 418 15.38 19.31 2.04
C LEU A 418 14.52 19.76 3.23
N GLU A 419 14.85 19.29 4.44
CA GLU A 419 14.14 19.69 5.66
C GLU A 419 14.29 21.19 5.92
N ASP A 420 15.52 21.72 5.79
CA ASP A 420 15.81 23.14 6.02
C ASP A 420 15.18 24.00 4.92
N LEU A 421 15.29 23.58 3.65
CA LEU A 421 14.64 24.27 2.53
C LEU A 421 13.13 24.43 2.78
N ARG A 422 12.46 23.33 3.09
CA ARG A 422 10.98 23.30 3.27
C ARG A 422 10.50 23.92 4.58
N ARG A 423 11.40 24.20 5.52
CA ARG A 423 11.13 25.00 6.70
C ARG A 423 11.08 26.50 6.36
N HIS A 424 11.93 26.94 5.43
CA HIS A 424 12.07 28.33 5.06
C HIS A 424 11.26 28.74 3.82
N VAL A 425 10.82 27.77 3.00
CA VAL A 425 9.97 27.99 1.82
C VAL A 425 8.65 27.25 2.03
N VAL A 426 7.54 27.99 2.08
CA VAL A 426 6.20 27.41 2.34
C VAL A 426 5.25 27.75 1.20
N LEU A 427 4.51 26.75 0.74
CA LEU A 427 3.46 26.85 -0.26
C LEU A 427 2.08 26.89 0.40
N VAL A 428 1.26 27.82 -0.01
CA VAL A 428 -0.19 27.81 0.15
C VAL A 428 -0.80 27.43 -1.21
N ASP A 429 -1.25 26.20 -1.30
CA ASP A 429 -1.77 25.60 -2.53
C ASP A 429 -3.16 26.13 -2.87
N GLN A 430 -3.57 26.03 -4.14
CA GLN A 430 -4.89 26.39 -4.66
C GLN A 430 -6.01 25.59 -3.96
N GLU A 431 -5.82 24.28 -3.76
CA GLU A 431 -6.72 23.39 -3.01
C GLU A 431 -6.03 22.83 -1.77
N PRO A 432 -6.01 23.58 -0.64
CA PRO A 432 -5.28 23.13 0.54
C PRO A 432 -5.84 21.84 1.11
N PHE A 433 -4.95 20.91 1.39
CA PHE A 433 -5.33 19.65 2.02
C PHE A 433 -5.52 19.81 3.54
N VAL A 434 -6.65 19.31 4.03
CA VAL A 434 -6.99 19.29 5.46
C VAL A 434 -7.18 17.84 5.88
N PHE A 435 -6.46 17.43 6.92
CA PHE A 435 -6.52 16.07 7.47
C PHE A 435 -7.82 15.85 8.25
N HIS A 436 -8.29 14.61 8.27
CA HIS A 436 -9.37 14.19 9.15
C HIS A 436 -8.89 14.17 10.63
N ALA A 437 -8.84 15.34 11.21
CA ALA A 437 -8.33 15.62 12.54
C ALA A 437 -9.02 16.87 13.10
N THR A 438 -8.66 17.32 14.28
CA THR A 438 -9.17 18.59 14.84
C THR A 438 -8.57 19.79 14.11
N ILE A 439 -9.20 20.96 14.23
CA ILE A 439 -8.64 22.22 13.71
C ILE A 439 -7.26 22.48 14.34
N ALA A 440 -7.11 22.29 15.66
CA ALA A 440 -5.84 22.44 16.36
C ALA A 440 -4.73 21.56 15.78
N GLU A 441 -5.00 20.28 15.57
CA GLU A 441 -4.03 19.33 14.97
C GLU A 441 -3.68 19.73 13.53
N ASN A 442 -4.66 20.17 12.76
CA ASN A 442 -4.44 20.68 11.42
C ASN A 442 -3.53 21.93 11.41
N LEU A 443 -3.69 22.84 12.34
CA LEU A 443 -2.82 24.02 12.46
C LEU A 443 -1.41 23.62 12.92
N ARG A 444 -1.29 22.75 13.94
CA ARG A 444 0.00 22.24 14.44
C ARG A 444 0.78 21.40 13.44
N TYR A 445 0.16 20.99 12.32
CA TYR A 445 0.87 20.28 11.27
C TYR A 445 2.09 21.06 10.73
N ALA A 446 2.01 22.39 10.69
CA ALA A 446 3.10 23.25 10.27
C ALA A 446 4.17 23.46 11.36
N ARG A 447 3.77 23.47 12.63
CA ARG A 447 4.65 23.61 13.80
C ARG A 447 4.09 22.78 14.97
N PRO A 448 4.55 21.55 15.18
CA PRO A 448 3.99 20.61 16.16
C PRO A 448 4.05 21.10 17.62
N ASP A 449 5.04 21.91 17.95
CA ASP A 449 5.30 22.50 19.27
C ASP A 449 4.59 23.85 19.52
N ALA A 450 3.73 24.31 18.58
CA ALA A 450 2.98 25.55 18.72
C ALA A 450 2.04 25.52 19.92
N SER A 451 2.12 26.55 20.77
CA SER A 451 1.22 26.72 21.90
C SER A 451 -0.21 27.08 21.44
N ASP A 452 -1.20 26.92 22.32
CA ASP A 452 -2.58 27.32 22.01
C ASP A 452 -2.68 28.81 21.67
N ARG A 453 -1.88 29.65 22.31
CA ARG A 453 -1.79 31.08 22.01
C ARG A 453 -1.26 31.34 20.59
N ASP A 454 -0.22 30.59 20.16
CA ASP A 454 0.28 30.68 18.78
C ASP A 454 -0.81 30.31 17.77
N LEU A 455 -1.64 29.29 18.07
CA LEU A 455 -2.76 28.89 17.23
C LEU A 455 -3.81 30.01 17.12
N GLU A 456 -4.14 30.65 18.24
CA GLU A 456 -5.10 31.76 18.29
C GLU A 456 -4.59 32.98 17.49
N ASP A 457 -3.31 33.32 17.64
CA ASP A 457 -2.68 34.44 16.93
C ASP A 457 -2.63 34.15 15.41
N ALA A 458 -2.28 32.92 15.02
CA ALA A 458 -2.29 32.50 13.62
C ALA A 458 -3.70 32.49 13.02
N ALA A 459 -4.68 31.98 13.77
CA ALA A 459 -6.08 31.98 13.32
C ALA A 459 -6.64 33.39 13.16
N ARG A 460 -6.23 34.32 14.03
CA ARG A 460 -6.60 35.75 13.96
C ARG A 460 -5.97 36.39 12.75
N ALA A 461 -4.68 36.18 12.51
CA ALA A 461 -3.98 36.70 11.35
C ALA A 461 -4.56 36.20 10.02
N ALA A 462 -4.97 34.92 9.97
CA ALA A 462 -5.60 34.30 8.82
C ALA A 462 -7.11 34.60 8.69
N GLY A 463 -7.71 35.38 9.59
CA GLY A 463 -9.12 35.74 9.57
C GLY A 463 -10.11 34.61 9.80
N ILE A 464 -9.67 33.48 10.47
CA ILE A 464 -10.54 32.33 10.75
C ILE A 464 -10.96 32.23 12.23
N ALA A 465 -10.40 33.06 13.12
CA ALA A 465 -10.64 32.96 14.57
C ALA A 465 -12.13 33.10 14.93
N ALA A 466 -12.87 34.02 14.29
CA ALA A 466 -14.31 34.23 14.56
C ALA A 466 -15.14 32.99 14.17
N PHE A 467 -14.81 32.33 13.05
CA PHE A 467 -15.44 31.07 12.64
C PHE A 467 -15.18 29.98 13.69
N ILE A 468 -13.91 29.79 14.10
CA ILE A 468 -13.55 28.77 15.09
C ILE A 468 -14.26 29.03 16.43
N ALA A 469 -14.33 30.28 16.89
CA ALA A 469 -15.02 30.66 18.12
C ALA A 469 -16.53 30.34 18.09
N GLY A 470 -17.15 30.38 16.92
CA GLY A 470 -18.56 30.02 16.72
C GLY A 470 -18.85 28.51 16.71
N LEU A 471 -17.83 27.66 16.67
CA LEU A 471 -18.00 26.21 16.67
C LEU A 471 -18.17 25.68 18.11
N PRO A 472 -19.03 24.65 18.33
CA PRO A 472 -19.28 24.11 19.68
C PRO A 472 -18.04 23.61 20.41
N LEU A 473 -17.08 23.03 19.69
CA LEU A 473 -15.82 22.49 20.23
C LEU A 473 -14.60 23.35 19.83
N GLN A 474 -14.82 24.53 19.24
CA GLN A 474 -13.78 25.46 18.84
C GLN A 474 -12.61 24.78 18.12
N TYR A 475 -11.37 24.92 18.61
CA TYR A 475 -10.18 24.30 18.03
C TYR A 475 -10.18 22.76 18.09
N GLN A 476 -10.99 22.15 18.97
CA GLN A 476 -11.15 20.69 19.07
C GLN A 476 -12.20 20.13 18.09
N THR A 477 -12.81 20.98 17.26
CA THR A 477 -13.77 20.55 16.25
C THR A 477 -13.09 19.69 15.18
N GLN A 478 -13.64 18.51 14.90
CA GLN A 478 -13.21 17.62 13.84
C GLN A 478 -13.68 18.13 12.47
N VAL A 479 -12.78 18.17 11.47
CA VAL A 479 -13.08 18.80 10.16
C VAL A 479 -13.56 17.81 9.09
N GLY A 480 -13.78 16.54 9.43
CA GLY A 480 -14.24 15.52 8.49
C GLY A 480 -13.19 15.09 7.47
N GLU A 481 -13.51 14.08 6.64
CA GLU A 481 -12.62 13.62 5.57
C GLU A 481 -12.34 14.72 4.55
N ARG A 482 -11.06 15.02 4.28
CA ARG A 482 -10.60 16.09 3.37
C ARG A 482 -11.23 17.45 3.67
N GLY A 483 -11.64 17.70 4.91
CA GLY A 483 -12.26 18.95 5.30
C GLY A 483 -13.66 19.17 4.70
N THR A 484 -14.43 18.10 4.47
CA THR A 484 -15.81 18.19 3.91
C THR A 484 -16.76 19.00 4.76
N ALA A 485 -16.48 19.17 6.05
CA ALA A 485 -17.24 20.02 6.95
C ALA A 485 -16.89 21.52 6.81
N LEU A 486 -15.90 21.88 6.00
CA LEU A 486 -15.41 23.24 5.80
C LEU A 486 -15.72 23.74 4.39
N SER A 487 -16.07 25.00 4.25
CA SER A 487 -16.12 25.69 2.96
C SER A 487 -14.71 25.82 2.34
N ALA A 488 -14.63 26.10 1.04
CA ALA A 488 -13.34 26.34 0.38
C ALA A 488 -12.57 27.51 1.03
N GLY A 489 -13.26 28.60 1.39
CA GLY A 489 -12.64 29.75 2.06
C GLY A 489 -12.11 29.43 3.46
N GLU A 490 -12.79 28.55 4.22
CA GLU A 490 -12.31 28.13 5.54
C GLU A 490 -11.07 27.22 5.42
N ARG A 491 -11.03 26.29 4.44
CA ARG A 491 -9.83 25.50 4.16
C ARG A 491 -8.65 26.39 3.78
N GLN A 492 -8.90 27.41 2.94
CA GLN A 492 -7.86 28.35 2.53
C GLN A 492 -7.30 29.13 3.74
N ARG A 493 -8.18 29.63 4.63
CA ARG A 493 -7.74 30.34 5.85
C ARG A 493 -7.00 29.42 6.84
N ILE A 494 -7.32 28.13 6.91
CA ILE A 494 -6.51 27.15 7.68
C ILE A 494 -5.11 27.03 7.09
N ALA A 495 -4.98 26.97 5.75
CA ALA A 495 -3.67 26.92 5.10
C ALA A 495 -2.85 28.19 5.34
N LEU A 496 -3.49 29.36 5.32
CA LEU A 496 -2.86 30.63 5.71
C LEU A 496 -2.39 30.64 7.15
N ALA A 497 -3.21 30.15 8.07
CA ALA A 497 -2.82 30.04 9.48
C ALA A 497 -1.62 29.08 9.66
N ARG A 498 -1.54 27.99 8.89
CA ARG A 498 -0.35 27.12 8.83
C ARG A 498 0.89 27.86 8.34
N ALA A 499 0.75 28.65 7.26
CA ALA A 499 1.85 29.45 6.72
C ALA A 499 2.31 30.53 7.72
N PHE A 500 1.38 31.13 8.46
CA PHE A 500 1.70 32.08 9.52
C PHE A 500 2.48 31.41 10.66
N LEU A 501 2.03 30.22 11.11
CA LEU A 501 2.71 29.43 12.16
C LEU A 501 4.11 28.98 11.74
N ALA A 502 4.27 28.58 10.49
CA ALA A 502 5.56 28.16 9.95
C ALA A 502 6.58 29.30 9.90
N ASN A 503 6.11 30.55 9.78
CA ASN A 503 6.91 31.76 9.67
C ASN A 503 8.09 31.65 8.68
N PRO A 504 7.83 31.35 7.38
CA PRO A 504 8.88 31.14 6.39
C PRO A 504 9.55 32.44 5.97
N ALA A 505 10.77 32.35 5.44
CA ALA A 505 11.45 33.46 4.77
C ALA A 505 10.87 33.72 3.36
N VAL A 506 10.47 32.64 2.68
CA VAL A 506 9.85 32.71 1.34
C VAL A 506 8.46 32.06 1.38
N LEU A 507 7.47 32.81 0.94
CA LEU A 507 6.09 32.38 0.82
C LEU A 507 5.70 32.22 -0.65
N VAL A 508 5.12 31.09 -1.01
CA VAL A 508 4.55 30.87 -2.34
C VAL A 508 3.03 30.74 -2.19
N LEU A 509 2.29 31.54 -2.93
CA LEU A 509 0.84 31.54 -2.95
C LEU A 509 0.38 31.14 -4.36
N ASP A 510 -0.26 29.96 -4.50
CA ASP A 510 -0.74 29.48 -5.80
C ASP A 510 -2.26 29.64 -5.91
N GLU A 511 -2.71 30.51 -6.82
CA GLU A 511 -4.12 30.85 -7.14
C GLU A 511 -5.04 30.97 -5.90
N PRO A 512 -4.70 31.83 -4.96
CA PRO A 512 -5.19 31.77 -3.59
C PRO A 512 -6.69 32.06 -3.40
N THR A 513 -7.41 32.55 -4.39
CA THR A 513 -8.84 32.98 -4.28
C THR A 513 -9.73 32.30 -5.33
N ALA A 514 -9.24 31.31 -6.04
CA ALA A 514 -10.05 30.56 -6.98
C ALA A 514 -11.26 29.89 -6.27
N SER A 515 -12.45 30.02 -6.81
CA SER A 515 -13.68 29.37 -6.31
C SER A 515 -14.23 29.88 -4.96
N LEU A 516 -13.92 31.10 -4.53
CA LEU A 516 -14.48 31.72 -3.32
C LEU A 516 -15.67 32.61 -3.62
N ASP A 517 -16.62 32.72 -2.68
CA ASP A 517 -17.67 33.71 -2.68
C ASP A 517 -17.10 35.10 -2.31
N PRO A 518 -17.73 36.23 -2.71
CA PRO A 518 -17.17 37.58 -2.52
C PRO A 518 -16.92 38.00 -1.06
N VAL A 519 -17.62 37.41 -0.09
CA VAL A 519 -17.43 37.70 1.34
C VAL A 519 -16.22 36.94 1.88
N SER A 520 -16.16 35.65 1.59
CA SER A 520 -15.02 34.81 1.94
C SER A 520 -13.73 35.27 1.26
N GLU A 521 -13.83 35.75 0.02
CA GLU A 521 -12.71 36.26 -0.74
C GLU A 521 -12.04 37.46 -0.06
N ARG A 522 -12.81 38.50 0.36
CA ARG A 522 -12.24 39.65 1.07
C ARG A 522 -11.51 39.26 2.36
N ALA A 523 -12.09 38.34 3.12
CA ALA A 523 -11.45 37.85 4.35
C ALA A 523 -10.15 37.11 4.06
N VAL A 524 -10.11 36.32 2.98
CA VAL A 524 -8.91 35.58 2.55
C VAL A 524 -7.85 36.57 2.03
N ILE A 525 -8.19 37.57 1.23
CA ILE A 525 -7.26 38.63 0.75
C ILE A 525 -6.61 39.36 1.92
N ALA A 526 -7.38 39.79 2.91
CA ALA A 526 -6.83 40.42 4.10
C ALA A 526 -5.86 39.49 4.88
N GLY A 527 -6.14 38.18 4.91
CA GLY A 527 -5.24 37.17 5.48
C GLY A 527 -3.93 37.03 4.67
N TYR A 528 -3.99 37.15 3.34
CA TYR A 528 -2.79 37.16 2.49
C TYR A 528 -1.90 38.35 2.77
N GLU A 529 -2.46 39.54 2.78
CA GLU A 529 -1.74 40.79 3.09
C GLU A 529 -1.00 40.69 4.44
N ALA A 530 -1.67 40.12 5.44
CA ALA A 530 -1.07 39.92 6.76
C ALA A 530 0.10 38.91 6.73
N VAL A 531 -0.03 37.80 5.98
CA VAL A 531 1.00 36.74 5.91
C VAL A 531 2.16 37.17 4.99
N MET A 532 1.93 37.95 3.94
CA MET A 532 2.96 38.46 3.01
C MET A 532 3.89 39.47 3.67
N LYS A 533 3.39 40.24 4.62
CA LYS A 533 4.12 41.37 5.22
C LYS A 533 5.47 40.96 5.80
N GLY A 534 6.56 41.55 5.29
CA GLY A 534 7.92 41.33 5.74
C GLY A 534 8.55 39.99 5.27
N ARG A 535 7.94 39.34 4.28
CA ARG A 535 8.45 38.09 3.69
C ARG A 535 8.62 38.23 2.20
N THR A 536 9.60 37.50 1.65
CA THR A 536 9.69 37.33 0.18
C THR A 536 8.49 36.52 -0.28
N THR A 537 7.73 37.03 -1.24
CA THR A 537 6.50 36.37 -1.69
C THR A 537 6.50 36.15 -3.20
N ILE A 538 6.20 34.93 -3.63
CA ILE A 538 5.89 34.60 -5.03
C ILE A 538 4.38 34.34 -5.10
N LEU A 539 3.65 35.24 -5.76
CA LEU A 539 2.22 35.18 -5.91
C LEU A 539 1.84 34.69 -7.31
N ILE A 540 1.39 33.48 -7.44
CA ILE A 540 0.86 32.93 -8.69
C ILE A 540 -0.64 33.27 -8.77
N THR A 541 -1.05 34.05 -9.77
CA THR A 541 -2.43 34.44 -9.89
C THR A 541 -2.84 34.73 -11.33
N HIS A 542 -4.13 34.58 -11.62
CA HIS A 542 -4.77 35.03 -12.85
C HIS A 542 -5.65 36.28 -12.64
N ARG A 543 -5.64 36.85 -11.42
CA ARG A 543 -6.44 38.01 -11.04
C ARG A 543 -5.61 39.29 -11.08
N LEU A 544 -6.07 40.27 -11.85
CA LEU A 544 -5.40 41.55 -12.01
C LEU A 544 -5.25 42.31 -10.68
N GLU A 545 -6.31 42.33 -9.86
CA GLU A 545 -6.32 43.03 -8.57
C GLU A 545 -5.23 42.56 -7.62
N LEU A 546 -5.00 41.23 -7.56
CA LEU A 546 -3.94 40.64 -6.74
C LEU A 546 -2.57 40.85 -7.37
N ALA A 547 -2.44 40.71 -8.69
CA ALA A 547 -1.17 40.92 -9.38
C ALA A 547 -0.68 42.36 -9.23
N CYS A 548 -1.60 43.35 -9.20
CA CYS A 548 -1.28 44.77 -9.02
C CYS A 548 -0.83 45.15 -7.60
N GLN A 549 -1.00 44.25 -6.60
CA GLN A 549 -0.47 44.45 -5.24
C GLN A 549 1.01 44.06 -5.12
N ALA A 550 1.57 43.39 -6.13
CA ALA A 550 2.96 43.00 -6.13
C ALA A 550 3.89 44.15 -6.49
N ASP A 551 5.12 44.13 -5.99
CA ASP A 551 6.16 45.08 -6.35
C ASP A 551 6.58 44.94 -7.81
N ARG A 552 6.53 43.71 -8.33
CA ARG A 552 6.88 43.38 -9.71
C ARG A 552 6.07 42.20 -10.23
N ILE A 553 5.82 42.20 -11.55
CA ILE A 553 5.08 41.15 -12.24
C ILE A 553 6.00 40.51 -13.31
N ILE A 554 5.94 39.20 -13.44
CA ILE A 554 6.44 38.46 -14.60
C ILE A 554 5.27 37.77 -15.31
N VAL A 555 5.28 37.83 -16.63
CA VAL A 555 4.28 37.21 -17.50
C VAL A 555 4.90 36.01 -18.16
N LEU A 556 4.40 34.80 -17.84
CA LEU A 556 4.79 33.57 -18.51
C LEU A 556 3.89 33.31 -19.71
N ASP A 557 4.49 33.14 -20.89
CA ASP A 557 3.80 32.72 -22.10
C ASP A 557 4.74 31.87 -22.96
N GLY A 558 4.26 30.76 -23.51
CA GLY A 558 5.04 29.84 -24.34
C GLY A 558 6.28 29.26 -23.64
N ALA A 559 6.19 28.92 -22.35
CA ALA A 559 7.26 28.35 -21.51
C ALA A 559 8.39 29.33 -21.12
N ALA A 560 8.32 30.62 -21.50
CA ALA A 560 9.32 31.65 -21.23
C ALA A 560 8.70 32.90 -20.58
N ILE A 561 9.54 33.78 -20.05
CA ILE A 561 9.11 35.11 -19.58
C ILE A 561 8.92 36.01 -20.78
N ALA A 562 7.65 36.35 -21.08
CA ALA A 562 7.31 37.25 -22.17
C ALA A 562 7.45 38.73 -21.79
N GLU A 563 7.11 39.10 -20.56
CA GLU A 563 7.16 40.47 -20.03
C GLU A 563 7.55 40.46 -18.55
N SER A 564 8.23 41.53 -18.12
CA SER A 564 8.53 41.80 -16.71
C SER A 564 8.53 43.30 -16.48
N GLY A 565 7.99 43.73 -15.34
CA GLY A 565 7.94 45.16 -14.97
C GLY A 565 7.09 45.40 -13.72
N THR A 566 6.98 46.68 -13.32
CA THR A 566 6.03 47.08 -12.28
C THR A 566 4.60 47.00 -12.80
N PRO A 567 3.58 46.92 -11.92
CA PRO A 567 2.18 46.93 -12.34
C PRO A 567 1.83 48.10 -13.25
N ASP A 568 2.27 49.32 -12.92
CA ASP A 568 1.98 50.52 -13.69
C ASP A 568 2.63 50.51 -15.08
N GLU A 569 3.88 50.00 -15.17
CA GLU A 569 4.58 49.85 -16.45
C GLU A 569 3.86 48.86 -17.37
N LEU A 570 3.42 47.72 -16.85
CA LEU A 570 2.77 46.69 -17.65
C LEU A 570 1.33 47.07 -18.05
N GLN A 571 0.61 47.81 -17.19
CA GLN A 571 -0.71 48.32 -17.54
C GLN A 571 -0.66 49.39 -18.64
N SER A 572 0.42 50.18 -18.69
CA SER A 572 0.58 51.22 -19.69
C SER A 572 1.03 50.70 -21.07
N ARG A 573 1.54 49.47 -21.15
CA ARG A 573 2.05 48.83 -22.38
C ARG A 573 0.97 48.00 -23.08
N VAL A 574 0.94 48.04 -24.40
CA VAL A 574 0.13 47.14 -25.22
C VAL A 574 0.92 45.84 -25.39
N GLY A 575 0.78 44.91 -24.43
CA GLY A 575 1.56 43.70 -24.40
C GLY A 575 0.75 42.42 -24.06
N THR A 576 1.44 41.38 -23.72
CA THR A 576 0.83 40.11 -23.31
C THR A 576 0.04 40.25 -22.01
N PHE A 577 0.56 41.05 -21.06
CA PHE A 577 -0.12 41.38 -19.81
C PHE A 577 -1.49 42.02 -20.08
N ALA A 578 -1.54 43.09 -20.89
CA ALA A 578 -2.80 43.77 -21.23
C ALA A 578 -3.79 42.80 -21.93
N ARG A 579 -3.31 41.94 -22.84
CA ARG A 579 -4.15 40.98 -23.54
C ARG A 579 -4.74 39.91 -22.60
N LEU A 580 -3.99 39.46 -21.60
CA LEU A 580 -4.45 38.46 -20.63
C LEU A 580 -5.62 38.98 -19.82
N PHE A 581 -5.53 40.22 -19.32
CA PHE A 581 -6.56 40.80 -18.45
C PHE A 581 -7.70 41.47 -19.22
N ALA A 582 -7.47 41.96 -20.46
CA ALA A 582 -8.57 42.42 -21.32
C ALA A 582 -9.54 41.26 -21.70
N ARG A 583 -9.05 40.05 -21.86
CA ARG A 583 -9.89 38.84 -22.07
C ARG A 583 -10.67 38.46 -20.82
N ALA A 584 -10.09 38.61 -19.63
CA ALA A 584 -10.74 38.28 -18.36
C ALA A 584 -11.86 39.27 -17.98
N ALA A 585 -11.85 40.48 -18.52
CA ALA A 585 -12.91 41.48 -18.29
C ALA A 585 -14.17 41.27 -19.17
N VAL A 586 -14.11 40.37 -20.17
CA VAL A 586 -15.19 40.08 -21.14
C VAL A 586 -15.90 38.74 -20.83
N THR A 587 -15.37 37.92 -19.95
CA THR A 587 -15.98 36.67 -19.47
C THR A 587 -16.47 36.80 -18.03
#